data_0dd4061c26840708b2409d587500f81d
#
_entry.id   0dd4061c26840708b2409d587500f81d
#
_cell.length_a   1.000
_cell.length_b   1.000
_cell.length_c   1.000
_cell.angle_alpha   90.00
_cell.angle_beta   90.00
_cell.angle_gamma   90.00
#
_symmetry.space_group_name_H-M   'P 1'
#
loop_
_entity.id
_entity.type
_entity.pdbx_description
1 polymer ?
#
loop_
_entity_poly.entity_id
_entity_poly.type
_entity_poly.pdbx_seq_one_letter_code
_entity_poly.pdbx_strand_id
1 'polypeptide(L)'
;MSEIFITSDLHLSHDRPFIYNARGFESAHAMNESIVRRWNSIVKNDDTVYMLGDFALNNIEEAIESIRLLKGNIIWLLGNHDGENKVSTILEACPQVRLLGALNNSYATVIKSGKWSFYLSHYPTYTMNHEPWRKVVNLCGHSHVTDRWADWNKMCYHIEMDAHNCFPVNIEKIKEDIYQMQKSSSLVLDQDEKEI
;
A
#
# COMPACT_ATOMS: atom_id res chain seq x y z
N MET A 1 -16.41 12.30 -8.20
CA MET A 1 -14.97 12.64 -8.29
C MET A 1 -14.22 11.35 -8.07
N SER A 2 -13.16 11.09 -8.85
CA SER A 2 -12.32 9.91 -8.65
C SER A 2 -11.53 10.06 -7.36
N GLU A 3 -11.36 8.96 -6.64
CA GLU A 3 -10.65 8.89 -5.38
C GLU A 3 -9.26 8.27 -5.58
N ILE A 4 -8.36 8.47 -4.60
CA ILE A 4 -7.02 7.88 -4.61
C ILE A 4 -6.94 6.88 -3.47
N PHE A 5 -6.55 5.66 -3.81
CA PHE A 5 -6.26 4.59 -2.88
C PHE A 5 -4.79 4.18 -2.96
N ILE A 6 -4.26 3.66 -1.88
CA ILE A 6 -2.89 3.15 -1.82
C ILE A 6 -2.91 1.79 -1.12
N THR A 7 -2.09 0.87 -1.61
CA THR A 7 -1.94 -0.47 -1.04
C THR A 7 -0.61 -1.09 -1.44
N SER A 8 -0.21 -2.18 -0.81
CA SER A 8 0.92 -3.01 -1.21
C SER A 8 0.75 -4.46 -0.76
N ASP A 9 1.65 -5.32 -1.21
CA ASP A 9 1.80 -6.69 -0.73
C ASP A 9 0.50 -7.51 -0.87
N LEU A 10 -0.15 -7.44 -2.05
CA LEU A 10 -1.31 -8.28 -2.31
C LEU A 10 -0.95 -9.76 -2.27
N HIS A 11 0.23 -10.10 -2.80
CA HIS A 11 0.70 -11.48 -2.86
C HIS A 11 -0.32 -12.43 -3.46
N LEU A 12 -1.02 -12.01 -4.52
CA LEU A 12 -2.01 -12.84 -5.20
C LEU A 12 -1.38 -14.17 -5.65
N SER A 13 -2.07 -15.26 -5.40
CA SER A 13 -1.65 -16.64 -5.69
C SER A 13 -0.36 -17.08 -4.99
N HIS A 14 0.04 -16.39 -3.92
CA HIS A 14 1.17 -16.82 -3.10
C HIS A 14 0.76 -18.02 -2.23
N ASP A 15 0.95 -19.22 -2.76
CA ASP A 15 0.58 -20.47 -2.12
C ASP A 15 1.59 -20.88 -1.02
N ARG A 16 1.61 -20.08 0.04
CA ARG A 16 2.40 -20.33 1.25
C ARG A 16 1.56 -20.05 2.49
N PRO A 17 1.40 -21.06 3.40
CA PRO A 17 0.55 -20.95 4.58
C PRO A 17 0.87 -19.75 5.47
N PHE A 18 2.14 -19.34 5.58
CA PHE A 18 2.53 -18.20 6.40
C PHE A 18 1.99 -16.85 5.89
N ILE A 19 1.57 -16.75 4.63
CA ILE A 19 0.90 -15.56 4.08
C ILE A 19 -0.61 -15.64 4.30
N TYR A 20 -1.27 -16.62 3.70
CA TYR A 20 -2.74 -16.66 3.73
C TYR A 20 -3.31 -16.99 5.11
N ASN A 21 -2.65 -17.86 5.92
CA ASN A 21 -3.10 -18.15 7.29
C ASN A 21 -2.94 -16.94 8.21
N ALA A 22 -1.85 -16.16 8.08
CA ALA A 22 -1.65 -14.95 8.86
C ALA A 22 -2.78 -13.92 8.62
N ARG A 23 -3.35 -13.92 7.42
CA ARG A 23 -4.50 -13.08 7.02
C ARG A 23 -5.86 -13.73 7.32
N GLY A 24 -5.87 -14.92 7.93
CA GLY A 24 -7.08 -15.65 8.31
C GLY A 24 -7.77 -16.39 7.17
N PHE A 25 -7.05 -16.78 6.11
CA PHE A 25 -7.60 -17.55 4.98
C PHE A 25 -7.10 -19.00 4.99
N GLU A 26 -7.91 -19.89 4.41
CA GLU A 26 -7.62 -21.34 4.33
C GLU A 26 -6.67 -21.67 3.17
N SER A 27 -6.62 -20.82 2.14
CA SER A 27 -5.81 -21.03 0.94
C SER A 27 -5.48 -19.70 0.25
N ALA A 28 -4.50 -19.73 -0.66
CA ALA A 28 -4.20 -18.59 -1.55
C ALA A 28 -5.41 -18.23 -2.41
N HIS A 29 -6.17 -19.20 -2.90
CA HIS A 29 -7.38 -18.96 -3.68
C HIS A 29 -8.45 -18.21 -2.88
N ALA A 30 -8.77 -18.66 -1.66
CA ALA A 30 -9.72 -17.97 -0.77
C ALA A 30 -9.26 -16.54 -0.43
N MET A 31 -7.94 -16.34 -0.25
CA MET A 31 -7.33 -15.03 -0.06
C MET A 31 -7.54 -14.14 -1.30
N ASN A 32 -7.24 -14.63 -2.51
CA ASN A 32 -7.42 -13.90 -3.76
C ASN A 32 -8.87 -13.43 -3.93
N GLU A 33 -9.84 -14.33 -3.80
CA GLU A 33 -11.27 -13.99 -3.90
C GLU A 33 -11.68 -12.92 -2.88
N SER A 34 -11.18 -13.04 -1.64
CA SER A 34 -11.49 -12.08 -0.59
C SER A 34 -10.86 -10.70 -0.87
N ILE A 35 -9.62 -10.65 -1.35
CA ILE A 35 -8.95 -9.40 -1.73
C ILE A 35 -9.75 -8.73 -2.86
N VAL A 36 -10.10 -9.45 -3.92
CA VAL A 36 -10.89 -8.91 -5.04
C VAL A 36 -12.23 -8.35 -4.55
N ARG A 37 -12.94 -9.10 -3.73
CA ARG A 37 -14.23 -8.67 -3.18
C ARG A 37 -14.11 -7.41 -2.31
N ARG A 38 -13.13 -7.38 -1.40
CA ARG A 38 -12.87 -6.22 -0.51
C ARG A 38 -12.45 -4.99 -1.29
N TRP A 39 -11.52 -5.15 -2.22
CA TRP A 39 -11.08 -4.09 -3.13
C TRP A 39 -12.27 -3.49 -3.89
N ASN A 40 -13.05 -4.33 -4.58
CA ASN A 40 -14.15 -3.88 -5.41
C ASN A 40 -15.37 -3.35 -4.64
N SER A 41 -15.42 -3.56 -3.32
CA SER A 41 -16.46 -2.98 -2.46
C SER A 41 -16.23 -1.48 -2.20
N ILE A 42 -15.00 -0.98 -2.34
CA ILE A 42 -14.66 0.42 -2.05
C ILE A 42 -14.05 1.16 -3.24
N VAL A 43 -13.34 0.49 -4.15
CA VAL A 43 -12.72 1.08 -5.34
C VAL A 43 -13.70 1.04 -6.51
N LYS A 44 -13.85 2.17 -7.22
CA LYS A 44 -14.65 2.33 -8.44
C LYS A 44 -13.76 2.31 -9.68
N ASN A 45 -14.37 2.16 -10.86
CA ASN A 45 -13.63 2.04 -12.13
C ASN A 45 -12.81 3.29 -12.49
N ASP A 46 -13.24 4.48 -12.07
CA ASP A 46 -12.57 5.75 -12.35
C ASP A 46 -11.59 6.20 -11.25
N ASP A 47 -11.49 5.43 -10.16
CA ASP A 47 -10.53 5.70 -9.10
C ASP A 47 -9.09 5.34 -9.53
N THR A 48 -8.12 5.92 -8.82
CA THR A 48 -6.70 5.63 -8.99
C THR A 48 -6.19 4.85 -7.79
N VAL A 49 -5.49 3.73 -8.04
CA VAL A 49 -4.87 2.94 -6.96
C VAL A 49 -3.36 2.87 -7.19
N TYR A 50 -2.59 3.35 -6.23
CA TYR A 50 -1.15 3.12 -6.19
C TYR A 50 -0.87 1.78 -5.50
N MET A 51 -0.32 0.84 -6.28
CA MET A 51 0.10 -0.48 -5.81
C MET A 51 1.61 -0.47 -5.57
N LEU A 52 2.04 -0.56 -4.31
CA LEU A 52 3.43 -0.35 -3.92
C LEU A 52 4.24 -1.66 -3.82
N GLY A 53 4.10 -2.51 -4.82
CA GLY A 53 4.93 -3.70 -4.98
C GLY A 53 4.34 -4.99 -4.38
N ASP A 54 4.95 -6.09 -4.78
CA ASP A 54 4.59 -7.45 -4.42
C ASP A 54 3.15 -7.80 -4.76
N PHE A 55 2.81 -7.59 -6.05
CA PHE A 55 1.46 -7.76 -6.57
C PHE A 55 1.03 -9.23 -6.57
N ALA A 56 1.88 -10.12 -7.11
CA ALA A 56 1.56 -11.53 -7.30
C ALA A 56 2.78 -12.43 -7.14
N LEU A 57 2.56 -13.69 -6.73
CA LEU A 57 3.61 -14.71 -6.62
C LEU A 57 3.09 -16.09 -7.06
N ASN A 58 4.02 -16.98 -7.40
CA ASN A 58 3.80 -18.37 -7.78
C ASN A 58 2.94 -18.52 -9.05
N ASN A 59 1.64 -18.79 -8.93
CA ASN A 59 0.75 -19.03 -10.07
C ASN A 59 0.32 -17.70 -10.71
N ILE A 60 1.07 -17.23 -11.70
CA ILE A 60 0.81 -15.93 -12.35
C ILE A 60 -0.48 -15.94 -13.18
N GLU A 61 -0.87 -17.08 -13.75
CA GLU A 61 -2.11 -17.19 -14.52
C GLU A 61 -3.32 -16.94 -13.62
N GLU A 62 -3.39 -17.60 -12.47
CA GLU A 62 -4.46 -17.40 -11.48
C GLU A 62 -4.43 -15.96 -10.89
N ALA A 63 -3.23 -15.41 -10.68
CA ALA A 63 -3.09 -14.03 -10.22
C ALA A 63 -3.64 -13.03 -11.26
N ILE A 64 -3.38 -13.24 -12.55
CA ILE A 64 -3.89 -12.42 -13.65
C ILE A 64 -5.43 -12.47 -13.70
N GLU A 65 -6.05 -13.64 -13.50
CA GLU A 65 -7.50 -13.74 -13.39
C GLU A 65 -8.04 -12.84 -12.27
N SER A 66 -7.40 -12.87 -11.11
CA SER A 66 -7.77 -12.02 -9.98
C SER A 66 -7.52 -10.52 -10.27
N ILE A 67 -6.37 -10.17 -10.86
CA ILE A 67 -6.02 -8.77 -11.20
C ILE A 67 -7.00 -8.18 -12.20
N ARG A 68 -7.42 -8.93 -13.22
CA ARG A 68 -8.42 -8.49 -14.21
C ARG A 68 -9.76 -8.08 -13.60
N LEU A 69 -10.10 -8.63 -12.44
CA LEU A 69 -11.34 -8.31 -11.73
C LEU A 69 -11.22 -7.05 -10.86
N LEU A 70 -10.00 -6.56 -10.59
CA LEU A 70 -9.81 -5.36 -9.78
C LEU A 70 -10.26 -4.11 -10.54
N LYS A 71 -11.06 -3.28 -9.88
CA LYS A 71 -11.51 -1.99 -10.39
C LYS A 71 -10.46 -0.91 -10.21
N GLY A 72 -10.59 0.17 -10.96
CA GLY A 72 -9.74 1.36 -10.89
C GLY A 72 -8.56 1.32 -11.86
N ASN A 73 -7.89 2.47 -11.95
CA ASN A 73 -6.65 2.65 -12.70
C ASN A 73 -5.47 2.35 -11.78
N ILE A 74 -4.80 1.24 -11.97
CA ILE A 74 -3.75 0.77 -11.07
C ILE A 74 -2.39 1.29 -11.55
N ILE A 75 -1.71 2.07 -10.71
CA ILE A 75 -0.35 2.55 -10.93
C ILE A 75 0.58 1.69 -10.06
N TRP A 76 1.38 0.86 -10.71
CA TRP A 76 2.22 -0.13 -10.05
C TRP A 76 3.65 0.37 -9.86
N LEU A 77 4.11 0.40 -8.63
CA LEU A 77 5.50 0.51 -8.21
C LEU A 77 6.02 -0.90 -7.92
N LEU A 78 7.29 -1.15 -8.19
CA LEU A 78 7.85 -2.48 -8.03
C LEU A 78 8.32 -2.76 -6.59
N GLY A 79 8.03 -3.98 -6.12
CA GLY A 79 8.58 -4.57 -4.91
C GLY A 79 9.71 -5.56 -5.22
N ASN A 80 10.20 -6.24 -4.20
CA ASN A 80 11.30 -7.21 -4.35
C ASN A 80 10.90 -8.51 -5.04
N HIS A 81 9.63 -8.83 -5.05
CA HIS A 81 9.11 -10.01 -5.75
C HIS A 81 8.66 -9.73 -7.19
N ASP A 82 8.71 -8.50 -7.67
CA ASP A 82 8.20 -8.09 -8.98
C ASP A 82 9.29 -8.17 -10.07
N GLY A 83 9.65 -9.39 -10.48
CA GLY A 83 10.62 -9.60 -11.54
C GLY A 83 10.09 -9.26 -12.94
N GLU A 84 11.00 -8.87 -13.85
CA GLU A 84 10.69 -8.32 -15.19
C GLU A 84 9.70 -9.17 -16.00
N ASN A 85 9.92 -10.49 -16.08
CA ASN A 85 9.04 -11.38 -16.85
C ASN A 85 7.60 -11.37 -16.32
N LYS A 86 7.44 -11.41 -15.00
CA LYS A 86 6.14 -11.33 -14.34
C LYS A 86 5.45 -10.00 -14.61
N VAL A 87 6.20 -8.91 -14.47
CA VAL A 87 5.70 -7.56 -14.72
C VAL A 87 5.20 -7.43 -16.15
N SER A 88 6.00 -7.83 -17.15
CA SER A 88 5.62 -7.80 -18.56
C SER A 88 4.34 -8.60 -18.82
N THR A 89 4.26 -9.82 -18.28
CA THR A 89 3.09 -10.70 -18.45
C THR A 89 1.81 -10.06 -17.87
N ILE A 90 1.90 -9.46 -16.68
CA ILE A 90 0.75 -8.81 -16.04
C ILE A 90 0.33 -7.56 -16.83
N LEU A 91 1.28 -6.73 -17.28
CA LEU A 91 0.98 -5.52 -18.07
C LEU A 91 0.30 -5.83 -19.40
N GLU A 92 0.74 -6.90 -20.08
CA GLU A 92 0.12 -7.36 -21.33
C GLU A 92 -1.31 -7.88 -21.12
N ALA A 93 -1.54 -8.56 -19.99
CA ALA A 93 -2.81 -9.21 -19.69
C ALA A 93 -3.85 -8.30 -19.03
N CYS A 94 -3.44 -7.22 -18.36
CA CYS A 94 -4.28 -6.39 -17.49
C CYS A 94 -4.20 -4.91 -17.88
N PRO A 95 -5.01 -4.42 -18.84
CA PRO A 95 -4.91 -3.06 -19.40
C PRO A 95 -5.18 -1.93 -18.40
N GLN A 96 -5.83 -2.22 -17.27
CA GLN A 96 -6.02 -1.27 -16.17
C GLN A 96 -4.78 -1.06 -15.30
N VAL A 97 -3.74 -1.88 -15.47
CA VAL A 97 -2.47 -1.80 -14.74
C VAL A 97 -1.42 -1.11 -15.61
N ARG A 98 -0.71 -0.16 -15.03
CA ARG A 98 0.45 0.48 -15.67
C ARG A 98 1.56 0.68 -14.66
N LEU A 99 2.81 0.61 -15.10
CA LEU A 99 3.93 1.00 -14.25
C LEU A 99 3.93 2.52 -14.01
N LEU A 100 4.46 2.93 -12.87
CA LEU A 100 4.68 4.34 -12.54
C LEU A 100 5.58 5.05 -13.57
N GLY A 101 6.55 4.34 -14.13
CA GLY A 101 7.49 4.82 -15.13
C GLY A 101 8.06 3.68 -15.97
N ALA A 102 9.31 3.76 -16.38
CA ALA A 102 10.00 2.64 -17.03
C ALA A 102 10.35 1.56 -16.00
N LEU A 103 10.51 0.31 -16.45
CA LEU A 103 10.72 -0.86 -15.59
C LEU A 103 11.88 -0.70 -14.59
N ASN A 104 12.93 0.00 -15.00
CA ASN A 104 14.12 0.25 -14.17
C ASN A 104 14.01 1.46 -13.23
N ASN A 105 12.89 2.21 -13.26
CA ASN A 105 12.68 3.44 -12.48
C ASN A 105 11.36 3.46 -11.69
N SER A 106 10.68 2.32 -11.59
CA SER A 106 9.32 2.24 -11.01
C SER A 106 9.31 1.86 -9.52
N TYR A 107 10.30 2.29 -8.74
CA TYR A 107 10.46 1.87 -7.33
C TYR A 107 9.93 2.86 -6.30
N ALA A 108 9.87 4.13 -6.63
CA ALA A 108 9.38 5.15 -5.71
C ALA A 108 8.87 6.41 -6.42
N THR A 109 7.99 7.15 -5.75
CA THR A 109 7.51 8.46 -6.21
C THR A 109 7.05 9.33 -5.06
N VAL A 110 6.81 10.60 -5.35
CA VAL A 110 6.15 11.53 -4.42
C VAL A 110 4.84 11.98 -5.02
N ILE A 111 3.76 11.79 -4.29
CA ILE A 111 2.46 12.38 -4.63
C ILE A 111 2.09 13.47 -3.63
N LYS A 112 1.26 14.42 -4.08
CA LYS A 112 0.75 15.49 -3.22
C LYS A 112 -0.76 15.38 -3.07
N SER A 113 -1.26 15.60 -1.86
CA SER A 113 -2.68 15.70 -1.59
C SER A 113 -2.94 16.77 -0.53
N GLY A 114 -3.47 17.92 -0.96
CA GLY A 114 -3.59 19.11 -0.13
C GLY A 114 -2.21 19.60 0.35
N LYS A 115 -2.07 19.77 1.66
CA LYS A 115 -0.80 20.20 2.30
C LYS A 115 0.20 19.05 2.52
N TRP A 116 -0.17 17.82 2.23
CA TRP A 116 0.63 16.63 2.47
C TRP A 116 1.44 16.24 1.23
N SER A 117 2.66 15.79 1.45
CA SER A 117 3.45 15.06 0.47
C SER A 117 3.65 13.63 0.97
N PHE A 118 3.36 12.65 0.12
CA PHE A 118 3.52 11.24 0.42
C PHE A 118 4.63 10.66 -0.44
N TYR A 119 5.65 10.12 0.20
CA TYR A 119 6.69 9.35 -0.47
C TYR A 119 6.23 7.90 -0.53
N LEU A 120 5.93 7.43 -1.72
CA LEU A 120 5.48 6.07 -1.99
C LEU A 120 6.68 5.20 -2.34
N SER A 121 6.87 4.10 -1.63
CA SER A 121 7.92 3.12 -1.89
C SER A 121 7.49 1.75 -1.35
N HIS A 122 8.02 0.67 -1.94
CA HIS A 122 7.78 -0.65 -1.38
C HIS A 122 8.43 -0.78 -0.01
N TYR A 123 9.71 -0.41 0.10
CA TYR A 123 10.44 -0.50 1.35
C TYR A 123 10.15 0.68 2.30
N PRO A 124 10.06 0.42 3.62
CA PRO A 124 10.07 1.47 4.63
C PRO A 124 11.31 2.35 4.48
N THR A 125 11.10 3.66 4.39
CA THR A 125 12.17 4.62 4.10
C THR A 125 12.15 5.76 5.10
N TYR A 126 13.33 6.19 5.50
CA TYR A 126 13.51 7.34 6.36
C TYR A 126 13.36 8.62 5.54
N THR A 127 12.24 9.33 5.71
CA THR A 127 12.05 10.64 5.09
C THR A 127 12.59 11.70 6.04
N MET A 128 13.75 12.26 5.74
CA MET A 128 14.31 13.39 6.50
C MET A 128 13.69 14.69 6.01
N ASN A 129 12.96 15.36 6.89
CA ASN A 129 12.51 16.72 6.67
C ASN A 129 13.52 17.69 7.27
N HIS A 130 14.29 18.35 6.43
CA HIS A 130 15.15 19.46 6.87
C HIS A 130 14.35 20.71 7.27
N GLU A 131 13.06 20.75 6.91
CA GLU A 131 12.17 21.87 7.16
C GLU A 131 10.94 21.37 7.95
N PRO A 132 10.70 21.86 9.18
CA PRO A 132 9.62 21.39 10.05
C PRO A 132 8.21 21.51 9.47
N TRP A 133 8.02 22.41 8.50
CA TRP A 133 6.73 22.63 7.82
C TRP A 133 6.48 21.69 6.62
N ARG A 134 7.49 21.01 6.12
CA ARG A 134 7.33 20.01 5.05
C ARG A 134 7.07 18.64 5.65
N LYS A 135 5.82 18.29 5.70
CA LYS A 135 5.38 16.96 6.17
C LYS A 135 5.41 15.99 5.01
N VAL A 136 6.45 15.20 4.91
CA VAL A 136 6.57 14.07 3.98
C VAL A 136 6.40 12.78 4.77
N VAL A 137 5.33 12.06 4.50
CA VAL A 137 5.07 10.75 5.11
C VAL A 137 5.44 9.67 4.11
N ASN A 138 6.24 8.70 4.53
CA ASN A 138 6.47 7.50 3.75
C ASN A 138 5.27 6.57 3.88
N LEU A 139 4.69 6.18 2.76
CA LEU A 139 3.70 5.12 2.65
C LEU A 139 4.40 3.91 2.05
N CYS A 140 4.42 2.79 2.76
CA CYS A 140 5.24 1.63 2.42
C CYS A 140 4.55 0.30 2.74
N GLY A 141 5.16 -0.78 2.26
CA GLY A 141 4.81 -2.16 2.52
C GLY A 141 5.98 -2.99 3.00
N HIS A 142 6.14 -4.19 2.44
CA HIS A 142 7.25 -5.12 2.60
C HIS A 142 7.33 -5.83 3.96
N SER A 143 7.00 -5.17 5.05
CA SER A 143 7.26 -5.67 6.41
C SER A 143 6.27 -6.72 6.90
N HIS A 144 5.11 -6.85 6.25
CA HIS A 144 4.02 -7.76 6.64
C HIS A 144 3.60 -7.62 8.10
N VAL A 145 3.54 -6.39 8.58
CA VAL A 145 3.11 -6.07 9.95
C VAL A 145 1.63 -5.71 10.00
N THR A 146 1.02 -5.87 11.18
CA THR A 146 -0.37 -5.48 11.42
C THR A 146 -0.51 -4.04 11.91
N ASP A 147 0.57 -3.46 12.41
CA ASP A 147 0.60 -2.08 12.87
C ASP A 147 0.73 -1.10 11.71
N ARG A 148 -0.07 -0.04 11.74
CA ARG A 148 -0.07 1.00 10.70
C ARG A 148 1.12 1.95 10.78
N TRP A 149 1.78 2.03 11.92
CA TRP A 149 2.89 2.94 12.15
C TRP A 149 4.16 2.17 12.46
N ALA A 150 5.27 2.57 11.85
CA ALA A 150 6.56 2.03 12.22
C ALA A 150 6.96 2.51 13.62
N ASP A 151 7.42 1.60 14.47
CA ASP A 151 7.85 1.92 15.84
C ASP A 151 8.99 2.93 15.88
N TRP A 152 9.91 2.82 14.93
CA TRP A 152 11.11 3.63 14.81
C TRP A 152 10.90 5.00 14.16
N ASN A 153 9.78 5.20 13.42
CA ASN A 153 9.52 6.44 12.70
C ASN A 153 8.02 6.70 12.49
N LYS A 154 7.45 7.63 13.22
CA LYS A 154 6.04 8.05 13.10
C LYS A 154 5.73 8.80 11.79
N MET A 155 6.71 9.01 10.90
CA MET A 155 6.50 9.48 9.52
C MET A 155 6.55 8.34 8.50
N CYS A 156 6.52 7.08 8.94
CA CYS A 156 6.43 5.87 8.13
C CYS A 156 5.12 5.16 8.45
N TYR A 157 4.24 5.08 7.46
CA TYR A 157 2.90 4.50 7.56
C TYR A 157 2.81 3.27 6.65
N HIS A 158 2.50 2.13 7.24
CA HIS A 158 2.34 0.86 6.54
C HIS A 158 0.98 0.79 5.86
N ILE A 159 0.97 0.55 4.54
CA ILE A 159 -0.25 0.42 3.72
C ILE A 159 -0.41 -0.99 3.14
N GLU A 160 0.38 -1.93 3.62
CA GLU A 160 0.31 -3.32 3.24
C GLU A 160 -1.03 -3.98 3.65
N MET A 161 -1.43 -4.99 2.93
CA MET A 161 -2.69 -5.71 3.15
C MET A 161 -2.86 -6.20 4.58
N ASP A 162 -1.78 -6.57 5.24
CA ASP A 162 -1.74 -7.09 6.61
C ASP A 162 -2.17 -6.04 7.64
N ALA A 163 -1.78 -4.78 7.45
CA ALA A 163 -2.14 -3.66 8.34
C ALA A 163 -3.58 -3.15 8.16
N HIS A 164 -4.25 -3.52 7.06
CA HIS A 164 -5.54 -2.95 6.66
C HIS A 164 -6.62 -4.00 6.36
N ASN A 165 -6.52 -5.19 6.96
CA ASN A 165 -7.50 -6.28 6.75
C ASN A 165 -7.76 -6.55 5.26
N CYS A 166 -6.73 -6.57 4.43
CA CYS A 166 -6.79 -6.77 2.98
C CYS A 166 -7.70 -5.79 2.22
N PHE A 167 -7.76 -4.52 2.65
CA PHE A 167 -8.41 -3.43 1.93
C PHE A 167 -7.38 -2.43 1.42
N PRO A 168 -7.52 -1.89 0.21
CA PRO A 168 -6.82 -0.67 -0.18
C PRO A 168 -7.23 0.51 0.71
N VAL A 169 -6.32 1.44 0.95
CA VAL A 169 -6.54 2.56 1.87
C VAL A 169 -6.78 3.86 1.11
N ASN A 170 -7.90 4.50 1.35
CA ASN A 170 -8.19 5.82 0.79
C ASN A 170 -7.23 6.87 1.36
N ILE A 171 -6.68 7.74 0.52
CA ILE A 171 -5.71 8.76 0.92
C ILE A 171 -6.27 9.74 1.99
N GLU A 172 -7.58 10.00 1.98
CA GLU A 172 -8.21 10.85 3.01
C GLU A 172 -8.22 10.15 4.38
N LYS A 173 -8.40 8.82 4.39
CA LYS A 173 -8.28 8.03 5.63
C LYS A 173 -6.86 8.04 6.18
N ILE A 174 -5.85 7.95 5.32
CA ILE A 174 -4.44 8.08 5.72
C ILE A 174 -4.19 9.45 6.38
N LYS A 175 -4.69 10.53 5.79
CA LYS A 175 -4.58 11.88 6.36
C LYS A 175 -5.24 12.00 7.73
N GLU A 176 -6.40 11.39 7.89
CA GLU A 176 -7.10 11.35 9.18
C GLU A 176 -6.28 10.61 10.24
N ASP A 177 -5.75 9.44 9.91
CA ASP A 177 -4.92 8.64 10.82
C ASP A 177 -3.65 9.41 11.25
N ILE A 178 -2.99 10.11 10.30
CA ILE A 178 -1.85 10.98 10.58
C ILE A 178 -2.24 12.12 11.54
N TYR A 179 -3.37 12.76 11.29
CA TYR A 179 -3.86 13.84 12.14
C TYR A 179 -4.12 13.36 13.56
N GLN A 180 -4.76 12.21 13.73
CA GLN A 180 -5.05 11.63 15.05
C GLN A 180 -3.76 11.26 15.80
N MET A 181 -2.80 10.65 15.10
CA MET A 181 -1.50 10.31 15.67
C MET A 181 -0.75 11.56 16.18
N GLN A 182 -0.73 12.65 15.38
CA GLN A 182 -0.07 13.90 15.77
C GLN A 182 -0.75 14.56 16.98
N LYS A 183 -2.09 14.52 17.03
CA LYS A 183 -2.84 15.06 18.16
C LYS A 183 -2.56 14.27 19.46
N SER A 184 -2.48 12.95 19.38
CA SER A 184 -2.16 12.11 20.55
C SER A 184 -0.76 12.38 21.06
N SER A 185 0.21 12.57 20.17
CA SER A 185 1.60 12.88 20.53
C SER A 185 1.76 14.25 21.19
N SER A 186 0.99 15.27 20.78
CA SER A 186 1.03 16.59 21.41
C SER A 186 0.40 16.61 22.81
N LEU A 187 -0.64 15.81 23.04
CA LEU A 187 -1.26 15.68 24.36
C LEU A 187 -0.35 15.06 25.41
N VAL A 188 0.53 14.12 24.99
CA VAL A 188 1.51 13.49 25.90
C VAL A 188 2.57 14.51 26.33
N LEU A 189 3.07 15.32 25.40
CA LEU A 189 4.07 16.36 25.71
C LEU A 189 3.54 17.43 26.69
N ASP A 190 2.27 17.83 26.56
CA ASP A 190 1.60 18.80 27.45
C ASP A 190 1.35 18.24 28.88
N GLN A 191 1.36 16.92 29.07
CA GLN A 191 1.25 16.30 30.38
C GLN A 191 2.59 16.20 31.08
N ASP A 192 3.64 15.86 30.37
CA ASP A 192 5.01 15.74 30.92
C ASP A 192 5.56 17.10 31.35
N GLU A 193 5.15 18.21 30.69
CA GLU A 193 5.54 19.57 31.13
C GLU A 193 4.81 20.08 32.38
N LYS A 194 3.72 19.43 32.80
CA LYS A 194 2.96 19.79 34.01
C LYS A 194 3.35 19.04 35.27
N GLU A 195 4.20 18.02 35.14
CA GLU A 195 4.70 17.21 36.28
C GLU A 195 6.14 17.58 36.68
N ILE A 196 6.71 18.66 36.13
CA ILE A 196 8.01 19.25 36.52
C ILE A 196 7.74 20.59 37.22
#